data_1b146ad2f5d0c6e448c040284c334a5b
#
_entry.id   1b146ad2f5d0c6e448c040284c334a5b
#
_cell.length_a   1.000
_cell.length_b   1.000
_cell.length_c   1.000
_cell.angle_alpha   90.00
_cell.angle_beta   90.00
_cell.angle_gamma   90.00
#
_symmetry.space_group_name_H-M   'P 1'
#
loop_
_entity.id
_entity.type
_entity.pdbx_description
1 polymer ?
#
loop_
_entity_poly.entity_id
_entity_poly.type
_entity_poly.pdbx_seq_one_letter_code
_entity_poly.pdbx_strand_id
1 'polypeptide(L)'
;TDRLKILKVLANATTQMAEGEILQLIHAGNLKLTEAEYFEVITRKTAILMSAACQIGGILAGAPPAQEEALSQMGLNLGLTFQLVDDILDYTGDQKELGKEVGADLREGRITLPLIHALAQAGPPDQARLQELAQDLKSEMVPEFQALLSKYGALDHARSLARQYTLKAQESLELFGPCPEKTYFRIITEELLARTH
;
A
#
# COMPACT_ATOMS: atom_id res chain seq x y z
N THR A 1 25.51 -20.54 9.43
CA THR A 1 24.26 -19.74 9.28
C THR A 1 24.58 -18.29 9.48
N ASP A 2 24.17 -17.45 8.55
CA ASP A 2 24.30 -15.98 8.62
C ASP A 2 23.30 -15.36 9.62
N ARG A 3 23.31 -15.87 10.85
CA ARG A 3 22.43 -15.38 11.92
C ARG A 3 22.58 -13.87 12.12
N LEU A 4 23.81 -13.33 12.01
CA LEU A 4 24.06 -11.91 12.16
C LEU A 4 23.44 -11.09 11.01
N LYS A 5 23.47 -11.60 9.77
CA LYS A 5 22.84 -10.96 8.62
C LYS A 5 21.32 -10.88 8.78
N ILE A 6 20.69 -11.99 9.22
CA ILE A 6 19.25 -12.04 9.52
C ILE A 6 18.88 -11.02 10.61
N LEU A 7 19.66 -10.98 11.69
CA LEU A 7 19.42 -10.00 12.77
C LEU A 7 19.52 -8.55 12.28
N LYS A 8 20.49 -8.26 11.39
CA LYS A 8 20.60 -6.91 10.78
C LYS A 8 19.40 -6.56 9.92
N VAL A 9 18.93 -7.49 9.07
CA VAL A 9 17.73 -7.28 8.23
C VAL A 9 16.52 -7.01 9.11
N LEU A 10 16.30 -7.83 10.14
CA LEU A 10 15.17 -7.68 11.04
C LEU A 10 15.24 -6.37 11.85
N ALA A 11 16.42 -6.04 12.40
CA ALA A 11 16.62 -4.79 13.15
C ALA A 11 16.37 -3.57 12.27
N ASN A 12 16.87 -3.57 11.01
CA ASN A 12 16.61 -2.49 10.08
C ASN A 12 15.11 -2.37 9.76
N ALA A 13 14.42 -3.47 9.51
CA ALA A 13 12.99 -3.47 9.23
C ALA A 13 12.18 -2.91 10.42
N THR A 14 12.47 -3.36 11.64
CA THR A 14 11.77 -2.87 12.85
C THR A 14 12.03 -1.39 13.11
N THR A 15 13.24 -0.90 12.87
CA THR A 15 13.56 0.54 12.96
C THR A 15 12.76 1.33 11.95
N GLN A 16 12.75 0.91 10.68
CA GLN A 16 11.98 1.61 9.63
C GLN A 16 10.48 1.57 9.91
N MET A 17 9.94 0.45 10.44
CA MET A 17 8.53 0.38 10.83
C MET A 17 8.17 1.41 11.92
N ALA A 18 9.03 1.55 12.95
CA ALA A 18 8.82 2.56 13.98
C ALA A 18 8.90 3.99 13.41
N GLU A 19 9.83 4.26 12.50
CA GLU A 19 9.90 5.54 11.76
C GLU A 19 8.64 5.77 10.92
N GLY A 20 8.12 4.73 10.24
CA GLY A 20 6.90 4.80 9.44
C GLY A 20 5.66 5.13 10.27
N GLU A 21 5.56 4.56 11.49
CA GLU A 21 4.49 4.93 12.45
C GLU A 21 4.58 6.39 12.88
N ILE A 22 5.79 6.87 13.17
CA ILE A 22 6.01 8.27 13.55
C ILE A 22 5.64 9.21 12.39
N LEU A 23 6.07 8.88 11.16
CA LEU A 23 5.73 9.65 9.96
C LEU A 23 4.21 9.71 9.75
N GLN A 24 3.50 8.59 9.91
CA GLN A 24 2.05 8.57 9.81
C GLN A 24 1.39 9.50 10.85
N LEU A 25 1.89 9.51 12.09
CA LEU A 25 1.38 10.42 13.14
C LEU A 25 1.66 11.89 12.81
N ILE A 26 2.84 12.20 12.25
CA ILE A 26 3.20 13.56 11.81
C ILE A 26 2.27 14.03 10.70
N HIS A 27 1.88 13.14 9.80
CA HIS A 27 1.03 13.45 8.66
C HIS A 27 -0.48 13.28 8.94
N ALA A 28 -0.86 12.91 10.15
CA ALA A 28 -2.28 12.74 10.50
C ALA A 28 -3.09 14.02 10.23
N GLY A 29 -4.17 13.90 9.46
CA GLY A 29 -5.03 15.02 9.07
C GLY A 29 -4.40 16.03 8.09
N ASN A 30 -3.22 15.77 7.56
CA ASN A 30 -2.54 16.67 6.63
C ASN A 30 -3.11 16.52 5.20
N LEU A 31 -4.11 17.32 4.86
CA LEU A 31 -4.71 17.36 3.52
C LEU A 31 -3.78 17.89 2.42
N LYS A 32 -2.55 18.30 2.76
CA LYS A 32 -1.51 18.70 1.80
C LYS A 32 -0.45 17.61 1.62
N LEU A 33 -0.67 16.42 2.18
CA LEU A 33 0.21 15.27 2.02
C LEU A 33 0.41 14.97 0.53
N THR A 34 1.66 14.85 0.12
CA THR A 34 2.01 14.49 -1.26
C THR A 34 2.00 12.99 -1.47
N GLU A 35 1.86 12.55 -2.72
CA GLU A 35 1.97 11.14 -3.08
C GLU A 35 3.33 10.54 -2.67
N ALA A 36 4.43 11.31 -2.79
CA ALA A 36 5.75 10.86 -2.38
C ALA A 36 5.86 10.61 -0.87
N GLU A 37 5.33 11.50 -0.03
CA GLU A 37 5.27 11.34 1.42
C GLU A 37 4.37 10.16 1.82
N TYR A 38 3.24 9.99 1.15
CA TYR A 38 2.38 8.81 1.34
C TYR A 38 3.14 7.51 1.05
N PHE A 39 3.85 7.42 -0.08
CA PHE A 39 4.65 6.24 -0.41
C PHE A 39 5.79 6.01 0.59
N GLU A 40 6.39 7.05 1.14
CA GLU A 40 7.39 6.90 2.20
C GLU A 40 6.78 6.25 3.45
N VAL A 41 5.59 6.70 3.88
CA VAL A 41 4.87 6.13 5.03
C VAL A 41 4.57 4.65 4.82
N ILE A 42 3.90 4.29 3.72
CA ILE A 42 3.49 2.90 3.50
C ILE A 42 4.66 1.95 3.24
N THR A 43 5.74 2.46 2.64
CA THR A 43 6.98 1.70 2.47
C THR A 43 7.57 1.32 3.81
N ARG A 44 7.77 2.31 4.69
CA ARG A 44 8.39 2.10 5.99
C ARG A 44 7.48 1.33 6.95
N LYS A 45 6.20 1.69 7.03
CA LYS A 45 5.25 1.09 7.97
C LYS A 45 4.90 -0.35 7.63
N THR A 46 4.69 -0.65 6.34
CA THR A 46 4.11 -1.94 5.89
C THR A 46 5.05 -2.73 4.99
N ALA A 47 5.49 -2.14 3.87
CA ALA A 47 6.16 -2.89 2.82
C ALA A 47 7.54 -3.43 3.24
N ILE A 48 8.27 -2.71 4.09
CA ILE A 48 9.60 -3.12 4.56
C ILE A 48 9.59 -4.44 5.32
N LEU A 49 8.52 -4.75 6.06
CA LEU A 49 8.42 -6.02 6.78
C LEU A 49 8.27 -7.20 5.82
N MET A 50 7.46 -7.06 4.78
CA MET A 50 7.32 -8.09 3.74
C MET A 50 8.63 -8.28 2.97
N SER A 51 9.32 -7.18 2.66
CA SER A 51 10.66 -7.19 2.07
C SER A 51 11.64 -7.98 2.93
N ALA A 52 11.73 -7.67 4.21
CA ALA A 52 12.62 -8.34 5.14
C ALA A 52 12.29 -9.84 5.29
N ALA A 53 11.00 -10.20 5.35
CA ALA A 53 10.57 -11.59 5.46
C ALA A 53 11.03 -12.42 4.24
N CYS A 54 10.84 -11.89 3.02
CA CYS A 54 11.27 -12.55 1.80
C CYS A 54 12.81 -12.63 1.69
N GLN A 55 13.51 -11.56 2.05
CA GLN A 55 14.97 -11.54 2.09
C GLN A 55 15.53 -12.57 3.08
N ILE A 56 14.97 -12.66 4.27
CA ILE A 56 15.37 -13.64 5.29
C ILE A 56 15.16 -15.06 4.78
N GLY A 57 14.07 -15.33 4.07
CA GLY A 57 13.85 -16.62 3.40
C GLY A 57 15.00 -16.97 2.45
N GLY A 58 15.45 -16.02 1.61
CA GLY A 58 16.59 -16.19 0.73
C GLY A 58 17.89 -16.47 1.48
N ILE A 59 18.16 -15.70 2.53
CA ILE A 59 19.35 -15.91 3.38
C ILE A 59 19.36 -17.32 4.01
N LEU A 60 18.21 -17.77 4.52
CA LEU A 60 18.09 -19.11 5.12
C LEU A 60 18.28 -20.23 4.11
N ALA A 61 17.85 -20.01 2.87
CA ALA A 61 18.07 -20.95 1.77
C ALA A 61 19.50 -20.94 1.21
N GLY A 62 20.35 -20.01 1.66
CA GLY A 62 21.72 -19.86 1.12
C GLY A 62 21.71 -19.31 -0.31
N ALA A 63 20.72 -18.50 -0.66
CA ALA A 63 20.60 -17.91 -2.02
C ALA A 63 21.79 -16.99 -2.33
N PRO A 64 22.21 -16.90 -3.61
CA PRO A 64 23.17 -15.89 -4.03
C PRO A 64 22.67 -14.47 -3.77
N PRO A 65 23.56 -13.47 -3.58
CA PRO A 65 23.16 -12.10 -3.25
C PRO A 65 22.14 -11.48 -4.21
N ALA A 66 22.24 -11.77 -5.51
CA ALA A 66 21.29 -11.29 -6.51
C ALA A 66 19.85 -11.86 -6.29
N GLN A 67 19.75 -13.11 -5.88
CA GLN A 67 18.46 -13.73 -5.57
C GLN A 67 17.90 -13.24 -4.23
N GLU A 68 18.75 -12.99 -3.24
CA GLU A 68 18.31 -12.37 -1.99
C GLU A 68 17.74 -10.98 -2.22
N GLU A 69 18.40 -10.17 -3.05
CA GLU A 69 17.90 -8.84 -3.43
C GLU A 69 16.58 -8.94 -4.22
N ALA A 70 16.47 -9.86 -5.17
CA ALA A 70 15.25 -10.09 -5.93
C ALA A 70 14.06 -10.46 -5.00
N LEU A 71 14.30 -11.31 -3.99
CA LEU A 71 13.27 -11.64 -2.99
C LEU A 71 12.91 -10.43 -2.13
N SER A 72 13.89 -9.62 -1.74
CA SER A 72 13.67 -8.36 -1.02
C SER A 72 12.77 -7.41 -1.81
N GLN A 73 13.08 -7.19 -3.09
CA GLN A 73 12.29 -6.34 -3.99
C GLN A 73 10.89 -6.90 -4.26
N MET A 74 10.78 -8.23 -4.43
CA MET A 74 9.49 -8.90 -4.53
C MET A 74 8.61 -8.60 -3.32
N GLY A 75 9.15 -8.82 -2.11
CA GLY A 75 8.42 -8.56 -0.87
C GLY A 75 8.04 -7.09 -0.69
N LEU A 76 8.93 -6.17 -1.05
CA LEU A 76 8.69 -4.73 -1.01
C LEU A 76 7.51 -4.34 -1.92
N ASN A 77 7.55 -4.76 -3.18
CA ASN A 77 6.51 -4.45 -4.15
C ASN A 77 5.17 -5.11 -3.79
N LEU A 78 5.20 -6.33 -3.25
CA LEU A 78 3.99 -6.99 -2.73
C LEU A 78 3.38 -6.22 -1.55
N GLY A 79 4.21 -5.71 -0.63
CA GLY A 79 3.76 -4.92 0.50
C GLY A 79 3.12 -3.59 0.08
N LEU A 80 3.69 -2.93 -0.93
CA LEU A 80 3.10 -1.73 -1.54
C LEU A 80 1.76 -2.03 -2.21
N THR A 81 1.67 -3.13 -2.98
CA THR A 81 0.40 -3.59 -3.57
C THR A 81 -0.64 -3.84 -2.49
N PHE A 82 -0.26 -4.54 -1.42
CA PHE A 82 -1.15 -4.87 -0.31
C PHE A 82 -1.74 -3.61 0.32
N GLN A 83 -0.91 -2.61 0.62
CA GLN A 83 -1.39 -1.37 1.23
C GLN A 83 -2.29 -0.57 0.29
N LEU A 84 -1.92 -0.45 -1.00
CA LEU A 84 -2.75 0.24 -1.99
C LEU A 84 -4.13 -0.41 -2.15
N VAL A 85 -4.18 -1.74 -2.13
CA VAL A 85 -5.45 -2.48 -2.17
C VAL A 85 -6.28 -2.23 -0.91
N ASP A 86 -5.66 -2.26 0.27
CA ASP A 86 -6.33 -1.99 1.54
C ASP A 86 -6.93 -0.57 1.56
N ASP A 87 -6.16 0.42 1.13
CA ASP A 87 -6.60 1.81 1.04
C ASP A 87 -7.73 2.03 0.01
N ILE A 88 -7.74 1.30 -1.12
CA ILE A 88 -8.84 1.32 -2.09
C ILE A 88 -10.11 0.74 -1.45
N LEU A 89 -9.98 -0.38 -0.75
CA LEU A 89 -11.11 -1.05 -0.11
C LEU A 89 -11.75 -0.20 1.00
N ASP A 90 -10.97 0.63 1.70
CA ASP A 90 -11.53 1.57 2.69
C ASP A 90 -12.54 2.55 2.07
N TYR A 91 -12.40 2.88 0.78
CA TYR A 91 -13.34 3.78 0.08
C TYR A 91 -14.40 3.06 -0.76
N THR A 92 -14.19 1.78 -1.13
CA THR A 92 -15.08 1.05 -2.08
C THR A 92 -15.80 -0.11 -1.44
N GLY A 93 -15.34 -0.57 -0.27
CA GLY A 93 -15.85 -1.78 0.37
C GLY A 93 -17.33 -1.69 0.72
N ASP A 94 -18.08 -2.77 0.45
CA ASP A 94 -19.45 -2.91 0.95
C ASP A 94 -19.39 -3.16 2.47
N GLN A 95 -20.07 -2.30 3.21
CA GLN A 95 -20.17 -2.36 4.68
C GLN A 95 -20.64 -3.74 5.19
N LYS A 96 -21.43 -4.45 4.35
CA LYS A 96 -21.95 -5.78 4.68
C LYS A 96 -20.94 -6.90 4.51
N GLU A 97 -19.98 -6.76 3.59
CA GLU A 97 -18.98 -7.79 3.32
C GLU A 97 -17.72 -7.61 4.18
N LEU A 98 -17.31 -6.38 4.44
CA LEU A 98 -16.07 -6.06 5.16
C LEU A 98 -16.26 -5.84 6.67
N GLY A 99 -17.49 -5.62 7.14
CA GLY A 99 -17.78 -5.36 8.56
C GLY A 99 -17.23 -4.01 9.07
N LYS A 100 -16.64 -3.19 8.18
CA LYS A 100 -16.10 -1.86 8.49
C LYS A 100 -16.90 -0.79 7.76
N GLU A 101 -17.05 0.37 8.37
CA GLU A 101 -17.63 1.54 7.71
C GLU A 101 -16.66 2.13 6.71
N VAL A 102 -17.15 2.55 5.54
CA VAL A 102 -16.37 3.25 4.50
C VAL A 102 -15.72 4.50 5.09
N GLY A 103 -14.43 4.73 4.78
CA GLY A 103 -13.66 5.88 5.26
C GLY A 103 -13.19 5.76 6.72
N ALA A 104 -12.97 4.54 7.21
CA ALA A 104 -12.41 4.32 8.54
C ALA A 104 -11.02 4.94 8.68
N ASP A 105 -10.16 4.82 7.66
CA ASP A 105 -8.85 5.44 7.64
C ASP A 105 -8.91 6.96 7.78
N LEU A 106 -9.83 7.58 7.04
CA LEU A 106 -10.03 9.02 7.09
C LEU A 106 -10.49 9.50 8.46
N ARG A 107 -11.40 8.76 9.12
CA ARG A 107 -11.83 9.07 10.50
C ARG A 107 -10.71 8.95 11.54
N GLU A 108 -9.72 8.11 11.27
CA GLU A 108 -8.51 8.00 12.08
C GLU A 108 -7.42 9.03 11.68
N GLY A 109 -7.74 9.95 10.77
CA GLY A 109 -6.82 10.97 10.29
C GLY A 109 -5.80 10.48 9.26
N ARG A 110 -5.95 9.25 8.75
CA ARG A 110 -5.08 8.72 7.69
C ARG A 110 -5.53 9.24 6.34
N ILE A 111 -4.68 10.04 5.71
CA ILE A 111 -4.89 10.55 4.35
C ILE A 111 -4.22 9.59 3.38
N THR A 112 -5.03 8.92 2.55
CA THR A 112 -4.55 7.86 1.66
C THR A 112 -4.57 8.28 0.20
N LEU A 113 -3.94 7.49 -0.67
CA LEU A 113 -3.68 7.84 -2.06
C LEU A 113 -4.90 8.31 -2.85
N PRO A 114 -6.09 7.70 -2.76
CA PRO A 114 -7.24 8.19 -3.51
C PRO A 114 -7.61 9.64 -3.18
N LEU A 115 -7.61 10.01 -1.90
CA LEU A 115 -7.90 11.39 -1.50
C LEU A 115 -6.78 12.36 -1.92
N ILE A 116 -5.52 11.97 -1.76
CA ILE A 116 -4.35 12.76 -2.20
C ILE A 116 -4.48 13.10 -3.69
N HIS A 117 -4.75 12.09 -4.51
CA HIS A 117 -4.90 12.26 -5.96
C HIS A 117 -6.09 13.17 -6.30
N ALA A 118 -7.26 12.94 -5.70
CA ALA A 118 -8.43 13.77 -5.95
C ALA A 118 -8.18 15.24 -5.58
N LEU A 119 -7.58 15.51 -4.43
CA LEU A 119 -7.23 16.88 -3.99
C LEU A 119 -6.24 17.56 -4.93
N ALA A 120 -5.29 16.81 -5.51
CA ALA A 120 -4.31 17.35 -6.46
C ALA A 120 -4.92 17.69 -7.83
N GLN A 121 -5.98 16.97 -8.25
CA GLN A 121 -6.63 17.16 -9.56
C GLN A 121 -7.85 18.07 -9.49
N ALA A 122 -8.45 18.27 -8.32
CA ALA A 122 -9.70 19.00 -8.16
C ALA A 122 -9.52 20.51 -8.38
N GLY A 123 -10.46 21.09 -9.09
CA GLY A 123 -10.61 22.55 -9.13
C GLY A 123 -11.11 23.13 -7.80
N PRO A 124 -10.96 24.46 -7.58
CA PRO A 124 -11.17 25.09 -6.26
C PRO A 124 -12.50 24.75 -5.58
N PRO A 125 -13.67 24.70 -6.24
CA PRO A 125 -14.92 24.34 -5.57
C PRO A 125 -14.94 22.92 -5.03
N ASP A 126 -14.52 21.95 -5.84
CA ASP A 126 -14.52 20.54 -5.47
C ASP A 126 -13.37 20.22 -4.48
N GLN A 127 -12.24 20.91 -4.61
CA GLN A 127 -11.14 20.79 -3.65
C GLN A 127 -11.58 21.23 -2.25
N ALA A 128 -12.27 22.39 -2.14
CA ALA A 128 -12.81 22.85 -0.87
C ALA A 128 -13.82 21.86 -0.30
N ARG A 129 -14.69 21.30 -1.16
CA ARG A 129 -15.69 20.31 -0.75
C ARG A 129 -15.06 18.99 -0.29
N LEU A 130 -14.03 18.49 -0.98
CA LEU A 130 -13.26 17.31 -0.56
C LEU A 130 -12.59 17.54 0.79
N GLN A 131 -12.03 18.73 1.02
CA GLN A 131 -11.40 19.07 2.30
C GLN A 131 -12.42 19.12 3.45
N GLU A 132 -13.61 19.67 3.22
CA GLU A 132 -14.70 19.69 4.20
C GLU A 132 -15.16 18.28 4.56
N LEU A 133 -15.43 17.43 3.55
CA LEU A 133 -15.83 16.04 3.73
C LEU A 133 -14.76 15.22 4.46
N ALA A 134 -13.49 15.48 4.16
CA ALA A 134 -12.37 14.77 4.77
C ALA A 134 -12.18 15.10 6.25
N GLN A 135 -12.64 16.26 6.72
CA GLN A 135 -12.54 16.65 8.13
C GLN A 135 -13.63 16.01 9.02
N ASP A 136 -14.82 15.74 8.47
CA ASP A 136 -15.94 15.15 9.21
C ASP A 136 -16.82 14.32 8.28
N LEU A 137 -16.29 13.15 7.83
CA LEU A 137 -17.02 12.26 6.92
C LEU A 137 -18.11 11.50 7.68
N LYS A 138 -19.35 11.96 7.54
CA LYS A 138 -20.54 11.27 8.07
C LYS A 138 -21.05 10.23 7.06
N SER A 139 -21.75 9.22 7.56
CA SER A 139 -22.24 8.10 6.72
C SER A 139 -23.16 8.58 5.56
N GLU A 140 -23.97 9.61 5.78
CA GLU A 140 -24.83 10.20 4.75
C GLU A 140 -24.05 10.95 3.65
N MET A 141 -22.79 11.35 3.92
CA MET A 141 -21.94 12.09 2.99
C MET A 141 -21.03 11.15 2.15
N VAL A 142 -20.93 9.88 2.52
CA VAL A 142 -20.10 8.88 1.82
C VAL A 142 -20.40 8.81 0.33
N PRO A 143 -21.66 8.77 -0.15
CA PRO A 143 -21.94 8.73 -1.59
C PRO A 143 -21.41 9.95 -2.34
N GLU A 144 -21.51 11.16 -1.77
CA GLU A 144 -20.97 12.37 -2.36
C GLU A 144 -19.44 12.33 -2.43
N PHE A 145 -18.80 11.90 -1.35
CA PHE A 145 -17.35 11.75 -1.28
C PHE A 145 -16.83 10.76 -2.33
N GLN A 146 -17.45 9.58 -2.44
CA GLN A 146 -17.12 8.58 -3.46
C GLN A 146 -17.34 9.10 -4.88
N ALA A 147 -18.40 9.88 -5.14
CA ALA A 147 -18.64 10.50 -6.42
C ALA A 147 -17.54 11.49 -6.80
N LEU A 148 -17.03 12.28 -5.85
CA LEU A 148 -15.91 13.19 -6.08
C LEU A 148 -14.61 12.43 -6.35
N LEU A 149 -14.30 11.37 -5.60
CA LEU A 149 -13.13 10.52 -5.86
C LEU A 149 -13.20 9.91 -7.28
N SER A 150 -14.38 9.42 -7.68
CA SER A 150 -14.62 8.87 -9.01
C SER A 150 -14.49 9.91 -10.11
N LYS A 151 -15.04 11.12 -9.91
CA LYS A 151 -14.95 12.25 -10.86
C LYS A 151 -13.51 12.57 -11.24
N TYR A 152 -12.58 12.45 -10.30
CA TYR A 152 -11.16 12.73 -10.51
C TYR A 152 -10.32 11.49 -10.81
N GLY A 153 -10.93 10.33 -11.06
CA GLY A 153 -10.22 9.09 -11.38
C GLY A 153 -9.31 8.57 -10.28
N ALA A 154 -9.58 8.96 -9.03
CA ALA A 154 -8.69 8.70 -7.90
C ALA A 154 -8.51 7.20 -7.59
N LEU A 155 -9.60 6.44 -7.67
CA LEU A 155 -9.57 5.00 -7.47
C LEU A 155 -8.86 4.28 -8.62
N ASP A 156 -9.06 4.73 -9.86
CA ASP A 156 -8.41 4.15 -11.03
C ASP A 156 -6.90 4.42 -11.03
N HIS A 157 -6.48 5.61 -10.56
CA HIS A 157 -5.07 5.91 -10.34
C HIS A 157 -4.45 4.94 -9.31
N ALA A 158 -5.10 4.75 -8.16
CA ALA A 158 -4.62 3.83 -7.13
C ALA A 158 -4.57 2.37 -7.63
N ARG A 159 -5.59 1.90 -8.35
CA ARG A 159 -5.60 0.57 -9.00
C ARG A 159 -4.47 0.40 -10.01
N SER A 160 -4.21 1.43 -10.81
CA SER A 160 -3.11 1.41 -11.78
C SER A 160 -1.76 1.24 -11.11
N LEU A 161 -1.51 1.96 -10.02
CA LEU A 161 -0.28 1.84 -9.23
C LEU A 161 -0.17 0.47 -8.54
N ALA A 162 -1.25 -0.03 -7.94
CA ALA A 162 -1.28 -1.37 -7.36
C ALA A 162 -0.90 -2.45 -8.40
N ARG A 163 -1.45 -2.34 -9.62
CA ARG A 163 -1.09 -3.22 -10.74
C ARG A 163 0.37 -3.10 -11.13
N GLN A 164 0.93 -1.89 -11.19
CA GLN A 164 2.33 -1.68 -11.51
C GLN A 164 3.26 -2.32 -10.48
N TYR A 165 2.98 -2.18 -9.18
CA TYR A 165 3.77 -2.81 -8.12
C TYR A 165 3.61 -4.33 -8.12
N THR A 166 2.42 -4.86 -8.43
CA THR A 166 2.23 -6.30 -8.66
C THR A 166 3.13 -6.83 -9.78
N LEU A 167 3.17 -6.15 -10.91
CA LEU A 167 4.04 -6.55 -12.03
C LEU A 167 5.52 -6.51 -11.62
N LYS A 168 5.99 -5.47 -10.94
CA LYS A 168 7.36 -5.39 -10.42
C LYS A 168 7.68 -6.53 -9.45
N ALA A 169 6.73 -6.91 -8.60
CA ALA A 169 6.89 -8.06 -7.69
C ALA A 169 7.04 -9.37 -8.47
N GLN A 170 6.23 -9.58 -9.52
CA GLN A 170 6.31 -10.76 -10.38
C GLN A 170 7.62 -10.77 -11.22
N GLU A 171 8.03 -9.63 -11.76
CA GLU A 171 9.29 -9.48 -12.50
C GLU A 171 10.51 -9.84 -11.66
N SER A 172 10.51 -9.50 -10.36
CA SER A 172 11.59 -9.86 -9.43
C SER A 172 11.80 -11.37 -9.33
N LEU A 173 10.77 -12.18 -9.66
CA LEU A 173 10.86 -13.64 -9.65
C LEU A 173 11.43 -14.23 -10.96
N GLU A 174 11.63 -13.44 -12.00
CA GLU A 174 12.17 -13.98 -13.28
C GLU A 174 13.61 -14.45 -13.15
N LEU A 175 14.33 -13.99 -12.11
CA LEU A 175 15.68 -14.50 -11.79
C LEU A 175 15.68 -15.96 -11.32
N PHE A 176 14.53 -16.50 -10.94
CA PHE A 176 14.38 -17.88 -10.49
C PHE A 176 13.88 -18.77 -11.63
N GLY A 177 14.36 -20.00 -11.68
CA GLY A 177 13.89 -21.02 -12.61
C GLY A 177 12.40 -21.34 -12.42
N PRO A 178 11.80 -22.11 -13.32
CA PRO A 178 10.41 -22.55 -13.17
C PRO A 178 10.27 -23.42 -11.92
N CYS A 179 9.32 -23.05 -11.05
CA CYS A 179 8.98 -23.79 -9.85
C CYS A 179 7.50 -23.55 -9.48
N PRO A 180 6.85 -24.47 -8.74
CA PRO A 180 5.45 -24.32 -8.33
C PRO A 180 5.19 -23.04 -7.52
N GLU A 181 6.15 -22.62 -6.71
CA GLU A 181 6.06 -21.45 -5.84
C GLU A 181 5.86 -20.15 -6.64
N LYS A 182 6.50 -20.02 -7.81
CA LYS A 182 6.26 -18.88 -8.73
C LYS A 182 4.81 -18.82 -9.19
N THR A 183 4.21 -19.98 -9.48
CA THR A 183 2.81 -20.06 -9.89
C THR A 183 1.89 -19.66 -8.75
N TYR A 184 2.12 -20.19 -7.55
CA TYR A 184 1.34 -19.81 -6.37
C TYR A 184 1.46 -18.32 -6.05
N PHE A 185 2.66 -17.76 -6.17
CA PHE A 185 2.87 -16.34 -5.96
C PHE A 185 2.08 -15.46 -6.96
N ARG A 186 2.07 -15.85 -8.24
CA ARG A 186 1.26 -15.15 -9.26
C ARG A 186 -0.23 -15.19 -8.91
N ILE A 187 -0.75 -16.35 -8.53
CA ILE A 187 -2.15 -16.49 -8.10
C ILE A 187 -2.45 -15.57 -6.92
N ILE A 188 -1.61 -15.56 -5.88
CA ILE A 188 -1.80 -14.71 -4.70
C ILE A 188 -1.83 -13.22 -5.09
N THR A 189 -0.94 -12.78 -5.97
CA THR A 189 -0.89 -11.37 -6.41
C THR A 189 -2.08 -10.99 -7.28
N GLU A 190 -2.59 -11.90 -8.12
CA GLU A 190 -3.78 -11.70 -8.93
C GLU A 190 -5.04 -11.63 -8.05
N GLU A 191 -5.19 -12.53 -7.11
CA GLU A 191 -6.30 -12.53 -6.13
C GLU A 191 -6.28 -11.27 -5.26
N LEU A 192 -5.10 -10.79 -4.88
CA LEU A 192 -4.97 -9.53 -4.13
C LEU A 192 -5.52 -8.34 -4.93
N LEU A 193 -5.18 -8.24 -6.21
CA LEU A 193 -5.71 -7.20 -7.10
C LEU A 193 -7.21 -7.35 -7.36
N ALA A 194 -7.72 -8.58 -7.50
CA ALA A 194 -9.13 -8.83 -7.76
C ALA A 194 -10.06 -8.29 -6.65
N ARG A 195 -9.54 -8.13 -5.43
CA ARG A 195 -10.29 -7.55 -4.31
C ARG A 195 -10.68 -6.06 -4.52
N THR A 196 -10.11 -5.38 -5.49
CA THR A 196 -10.40 -3.95 -5.79
C THR A 196 -11.52 -3.74 -6.81
N HIS A 197 -12.16 -4.82 -7.26
CA HIS A 197 -13.20 -4.82 -8.30
C HIS A 197 -14.57 -5.18 -7.72
#